data_3a8a6d97db6347fce181d220bcbcd623
#
_entry.id   3a8a6d97db6347fce181d220bcbcd623
#
_cell.length_a   1.000
_cell.length_b   1.000
_cell.length_c   1.000
_cell.angle_alpha   90.00
_cell.angle_beta   90.00
_cell.angle_gamma   90.00
#
_symmetry.space_group_name_H-M   'P 1'
#
loop_
_entity.id
_entity.type
_entity.pdbx_description
1 polymer ?
#
loop_
_entity_poly.entity_id
_entity_poly.type
_entity_poly.pdbx_seq_one_letter_code
_entity_poly.pdbx_strand_id
1 'polypeptide(L)'
;MKKFFAVLTVLCLVLSMAAMAEKVTVFTFRNDVVFGMPQKDVVAAEGNAPHEVETEHTLGPVTFTEVEYENVAIDNIKADVKYMFVEDALVAIRVDYADKAVSYDEIDKTLTAAYGEGADLDVKALGNGVYAVDDEGRPEAKAKLWNGGDVLVVVEQDEDDVDVTYLDAVAAYLQ
;
A
#
# COMPACT_ATOMS: atom_id res chain seq x y z
N MET A 1 3.60 -13.32 -0.05
CA MET A 1 3.13 -13.66 -1.41
C MET A 1 1.62 -13.67 -1.55
N LYS A 2 0.81 -14.22 -0.61
CA LYS A 2 -0.65 -14.30 -0.74
C LYS A 2 -1.37 -12.95 -0.58
N LYS A 3 -0.81 -12.02 0.18
CA LYS A 3 -1.42 -10.71 0.50
C LYS A 3 -1.39 -9.73 -0.69
N PHE A 4 -0.41 -9.83 -1.58
CA PHE A 4 -0.26 -8.93 -2.74
C PHE A 4 -1.32 -9.16 -3.84
N PHE A 5 -1.81 -10.40 -3.98
CA PHE A 5 -2.90 -10.71 -4.91
C PHE A 5 -4.19 -9.94 -4.59
N ALA A 6 -4.42 -9.68 -3.31
CA ALA A 6 -5.56 -8.94 -2.85
C ALA A 6 -5.54 -7.48 -3.33
N VAL A 7 -4.41 -6.81 -3.25
CA VAL A 7 -4.26 -5.40 -3.63
C VAL A 7 -4.52 -5.18 -5.12
N LEU A 8 -4.05 -6.08 -5.98
CA LEU A 8 -4.26 -5.95 -7.43
C LEU A 8 -5.71 -6.24 -7.85
N THR A 9 -6.41 -7.12 -7.14
CA THR A 9 -7.84 -7.39 -7.40
C THR A 9 -8.71 -6.19 -7.00
N VAL A 10 -8.32 -5.46 -5.95
CA VAL A 10 -8.94 -4.19 -5.54
C VAL A 10 -8.82 -3.15 -6.64
N LEU A 11 -7.68 -3.09 -7.29
CA LEU A 11 -7.42 -2.17 -8.39
C LEU A 11 -8.46 -2.30 -9.51
N CYS A 12 -8.90 -3.53 -9.82
CA CYS A 12 -9.93 -3.79 -10.83
C CYS A 12 -11.34 -3.38 -10.39
N LEU A 13 -11.62 -3.34 -9.07
CA LEU A 13 -12.94 -2.96 -8.54
C LEU A 13 -13.12 -1.43 -8.43
N VAL A 14 -12.03 -0.66 -8.32
CA VAL A 14 -12.06 0.80 -8.16
C VAL A 14 -12.40 1.54 -9.45
N LEU A 15 -12.33 0.91 -10.62
CA LEU A 15 -12.70 1.51 -11.93
C LEU A 15 -14.14 2.08 -12.00
N SER A 16 -14.97 1.84 -10.99
CA SER A 16 -16.35 2.37 -10.91
C SER A 16 -16.54 3.61 -10.03
N MET A 17 -15.51 4.10 -9.32
CA MET A 17 -15.64 5.20 -8.36
C MET A 17 -15.01 6.52 -8.82
N ALA A 18 -14.80 6.72 -10.13
CA ALA A 18 -14.25 7.96 -10.66
C ALA A 18 -15.27 9.10 -10.61
N ALA A 19 -15.43 9.73 -9.47
CA ALA A 19 -16.01 11.07 -9.39
C ALA A 19 -15.72 11.68 -8.01
N MET A 20 -14.62 12.42 -7.90
CA MET A 20 -14.38 13.60 -7.09
C MET A 20 -12.87 13.80 -6.90
N ALA A 21 -12.19 14.29 -7.91
CA ALA A 21 -10.83 14.78 -7.75
C ALA A 21 -10.82 16.30 -7.93
N GLU A 22 -10.79 17.05 -6.85
CA GLU A 22 -10.35 18.43 -6.87
C GLU A 22 -9.08 18.54 -6.01
N LYS A 23 -7.98 18.79 -6.71
CA LYS A 23 -6.62 19.07 -6.28
C LYS A 23 -5.62 17.94 -6.50
N VAL A 24 -5.06 17.86 -7.69
CA VAL A 24 -3.86 17.07 -7.97
C VAL A 24 -2.67 17.71 -7.22
N THR A 25 -2.43 17.27 -6.01
CA THR A 25 -1.14 17.43 -5.36
C THR A 25 -0.38 16.14 -5.65
N VAL A 26 0.77 16.23 -6.32
CA VAL A 26 1.60 15.05 -6.56
C VAL A 26 1.89 14.37 -5.22
N PHE A 27 1.50 13.11 -5.10
CA PHE A 27 1.79 12.33 -3.90
C PHE A 27 3.31 12.26 -3.69
N THR A 28 3.75 12.59 -2.49
CA THR A 28 5.15 12.54 -2.09
C THR A 28 5.26 11.76 -0.79
N PHE A 29 6.06 10.71 -0.81
CA PHE A 29 6.38 9.92 0.37
C PHE A 29 7.59 10.51 1.09
N ARG A 30 8.07 9.86 2.16
CA ARG A 30 9.26 10.28 2.91
C ARG A 30 10.47 10.49 1.98
N ASN A 31 11.39 11.36 2.38
CA ASN A 31 12.63 11.66 1.62
C ASN A 31 12.39 12.09 0.17
N ASP A 32 11.26 12.75 -0.09
CA ASP A 32 10.85 13.23 -1.43
C ASP A 32 10.68 12.12 -2.48
N VAL A 33 10.45 10.89 -2.06
CA VAL A 33 10.14 9.78 -2.96
C VAL A 33 8.77 10.00 -3.60
N VAL A 34 8.71 9.87 -4.93
CA VAL A 34 7.48 9.98 -5.74
C VAL A 34 7.33 8.78 -6.67
N PHE A 35 6.11 8.48 -7.09
CA PHE A 35 5.86 7.43 -8.08
C PHE A 35 6.58 7.71 -9.40
N GLY A 36 6.96 6.66 -10.12
CA GLY A 36 7.75 6.72 -11.34
C GLY A 36 9.25 6.90 -11.15
N MET A 37 9.73 7.13 -9.92
CA MET A 37 11.19 7.18 -9.65
C MET A 37 11.86 5.86 -10.00
N PRO A 38 13.05 5.89 -10.65
CA PRO A 38 13.89 4.69 -10.81
C PRO A 38 14.37 4.16 -9.46
N GLN A 39 14.56 2.85 -9.37
CA GLN A 39 15.02 2.18 -8.14
C GLN A 39 16.27 2.83 -7.54
N LYS A 40 17.28 3.15 -8.37
CA LYS A 40 18.53 3.80 -7.93
C LYS A 40 18.31 5.16 -7.25
N ASP A 41 17.29 5.91 -7.71
CA ASP A 41 17.00 7.24 -7.18
C ASP A 41 16.24 7.14 -5.85
N VAL A 42 15.36 6.13 -5.69
CA VAL A 42 14.73 5.80 -4.40
C VAL A 42 15.78 5.37 -3.38
N VAL A 43 16.71 4.48 -3.75
CA VAL A 43 17.81 4.05 -2.87
C VAL A 43 18.68 5.24 -2.46
N ALA A 44 18.95 6.18 -3.37
CA ALA A 44 19.69 7.40 -3.06
C ALA A 44 18.91 8.33 -2.11
N ALA A 45 17.61 8.49 -2.31
CA ALA A 45 16.71 9.26 -1.44
C ALA A 45 16.65 8.69 -0.02
N GLU A 46 16.67 7.35 0.12
CA GLU A 46 16.79 6.65 1.42
C GLU A 46 18.21 6.72 2.03
N GLY A 47 19.13 7.51 1.43
CA GLY A 47 20.47 7.75 1.95
C GLY A 47 21.39 6.54 1.84
N ASN A 48 21.12 5.61 0.92
CA ASN A 48 21.83 4.33 0.76
C ASN A 48 21.87 3.51 2.08
N ALA A 49 20.80 3.57 2.85
CA ALA A 49 20.65 2.75 4.04
C ALA A 49 20.71 1.24 3.68
N PRO A 50 21.07 0.36 4.62
CA PRO A 50 21.00 -1.07 4.37
C PRO A 50 19.59 -1.47 3.95
N HIS A 51 19.48 -2.27 2.89
CA HIS A 51 18.22 -2.73 2.32
C HIS A 51 18.39 -4.10 1.69
N GLU A 52 17.30 -4.82 1.57
CA GLU A 52 17.24 -6.05 0.79
C GLU A 52 16.61 -5.77 -0.58
N VAL A 53 17.06 -6.48 -1.60
CA VAL A 53 16.49 -6.41 -2.96
C VAL A 53 16.02 -7.80 -3.32
N GLU A 54 14.71 -7.95 -3.43
CA GLU A 54 14.11 -9.16 -3.98
C GLU A 54 13.73 -8.91 -5.44
N THR A 55 14.35 -9.65 -6.35
CA THR A 55 14.06 -9.57 -7.78
C THR A 55 13.13 -10.72 -8.19
N GLU A 56 12.20 -10.40 -9.10
CA GLU A 56 11.35 -11.36 -9.80
C GLU A 56 10.18 -11.94 -8.99
N HIS A 57 9.41 -11.07 -8.35
CA HIS A 57 8.03 -11.43 -8.04
C HIS A 57 7.19 -11.31 -9.31
N THR A 58 6.52 -12.39 -9.69
CA THR A 58 5.63 -12.37 -10.87
C THR A 58 4.18 -12.40 -10.41
N LEU A 59 3.42 -11.41 -10.85
CA LEU A 59 1.99 -11.34 -10.63
C LEU A 59 1.27 -11.33 -11.97
N GLY A 60 0.72 -12.48 -12.37
CA GLY A 60 0.18 -12.63 -13.71
C GLY A 60 1.27 -12.40 -14.76
N PRO A 61 1.08 -11.48 -15.73
CA PRO A 61 2.10 -11.15 -16.72
C PRO A 61 3.13 -10.12 -16.22
N VAL A 62 2.94 -9.53 -15.02
CA VAL A 62 3.78 -8.44 -14.52
C VAL A 62 4.86 -8.99 -13.59
N THR A 63 6.11 -8.64 -13.88
CA THR A 63 7.26 -8.88 -12.99
C THR A 63 7.61 -7.57 -12.31
N PHE A 64 7.81 -7.62 -10.99
CA PHE A 64 8.23 -6.46 -10.21
C PHE A 64 9.44 -6.78 -9.35
N THR A 65 10.22 -5.75 -9.05
CA THR A 65 11.33 -5.78 -8.10
C THR A 65 10.87 -5.12 -6.80
N GLU A 66 11.20 -5.70 -5.67
CA GLU A 66 10.95 -5.14 -4.35
C GLU A 66 12.27 -4.71 -3.70
N VAL A 67 12.28 -3.55 -3.08
CA VAL A 67 13.38 -3.05 -2.23
C VAL A 67 12.82 -2.80 -0.85
N GLU A 68 13.32 -3.53 0.14
CA GLU A 68 12.85 -3.51 1.52
C GLU A 68 13.85 -2.82 2.45
N TYR A 69 13.34 -1.93 3.28
CA TYR A 69 14.05 -1.27 4.38
C TYR A 69 13.39 -1.64 5.69
N GLU A 70 14.12 -2.35 6.53
CA GLU A 70 13.61 -2.76 7.84
C GLU A 70 13.80 -1.69 8.91
N ASN A 71 12.87 -1.62 9.86
CA ASN A 71 12.94 -0.81 11.07
C ASN A 71 13.20 0.69 10.84
N VAL A 72 12.71 1.24 9.75
CA VAL A 72 12.79 2.68 9.46
C VAL A 72 11.76 3.47 10.29
N ALA A 73 12.04 4.75 10.54
CA ALA A 73 11.11 5.60 11.27
C ALA A 73 10.12 6.28 10.28
N ILE A 74 8.83 6.01 10.46
CA ILE A 74 7.73 6.74 9.86
C ILE A 74 7.04 7.51 10.99
N ASP A 75 7.12 8.85 10.97
CA ASP A 75 6.57 9.71 12.03
C ASP A 75 6.97 9.28 13.47
N ASN A 76 8.22 8.83 13.64
CA ASN A 76 8.81 8.28 14.87
C ASN A 76 8.28 6.89 15.28
N ILE A 77 7.50 6.23 14.45
CA ILE A 77 7.07 4.85 14.63
C ILE A 77 7.95 3.96 13.74
N LYS A 78 8.37 2.83 14.26
CA LYS A 78 9.14 1.86 13.49
C LYS A 78 8.22 1.06 12.59
N ALA A 79 8.63 0.95 11.32
CA ALA A 79 7.94 0.18 10.30
C ALA A 79 8.95 -0.41 9.33
N ASP A 80 8.56 -1.44 8.61
CA ASP A 80 9.27 -1.91 7.43
C ASP A 80 8.64 -1.26 6.20
N VAL A 81 9.47 -0.78 5.28
CA VAL A 81 9.01 -0.10 4.06
C VAL A 81 9.47 -0.86 2.85
N LYS A 82 8.52 -1.20 1.98
CA LYS A 82 8.75 -1.90 0.73
C LYS A 82 8.40 -1.03 -0.45
N TYR A 83 9.37 -0.81 -1.32
CA TYR A 83 9.22 -0.09 -2.58
C TYR A 83 9.12 -1.09 -3.73
N MET A 84 8.06 -1.02 -4.53
CA MET A 84 7.80 -1.96 -5.61
C MET A 84 7.91 -1.28 -6.96
N PHE A 85 8.72 -1.88 -7.85
CA PHE A 85 9.07 -1.31 -9.15
C PHE A 85 8.62 -2.24 -10.29
N VAL A 86 7.99 -1.64 -11.29
CA VAL A 86 7.71 -2.29 -12.58
C VAL A 86 8.52 -1.57 -13.64
N GLU A 87 9.33 -2.29 -14.42
CA GLU A 87 10.21 -1.71 -15.45
C GLU A 87 11.07 -0.54 -14.92
N ASP A 88 11.64 -0.71 -13.70
CA ASP A 88 12.46 0.30 -13.00
C ASP A 88 11.68 1.57 -12.58
N ALA A 89 10.36 1.60 -12.64
CA ALA A 89 9.55 2.70 -12.17
C ALA A 89 8.81 2.33 -10.88
N LEU A 90 8.88 3.17 -9.85
CA LEU A 90 8.17 2.97 -8.58
C LEU A 90 6.66 3.04 -8.81
N VAL A 91 5.94 1.97 -8.48
CA VAL A 91 4.48 1.88 -8.68
C VAL A 91 3.70 1.67 -7.38
N ALA A 92 4.37 1.19 -6.34
CA ALA A 92 3.73 0.99 -5.05
C ALA A 92 4.73 1.13 -3.89
N ILE A 93 4.21 1.55 -2.73
CA ILE A 93 4.95 1.64 -1.47
C ILE A 93 4.07 0.97 -0.41
N ARG A 94 4.63 0.00 0.32
CA ARG A 94 3.97 -0.61 1.45
C ARG A 94 4.71 -0.27 2.73
N VAL A 95 3.96 0.05 3.76
CA VAL A 95 4.44 0.28 5.12
C VAL A 95 3.82 -0.76 6.02
N ASP A 96 4.64 -1.65 6.55
CA ASP A 96 4.25 -2.69 7.49
C ASP A 96 4.62 -2.20 8.90
N TYR A 97 3.61 -1.81 9.67
CA TYR A 97 3.84 -1.36 11.05
C TYR A 97 3.99 -2.57 11.97
N ALA A 98 4.97 -2.49 12.88
CA ALA A 98 5.15 -3.52 13.90
C ALA A 98 3.88 -3.67 14.77
N ASP A 99 3.67 -4.87 15.30
CA ASP A 99 2.53 -5.23 16.14
C ASP A 99 2.15 -4.10 17.12
N LYS A 100 0.91 -3.63 17.05
CA LYS A 100 0.34 -2.60 17.95
C LYS A 100 1.07 -1.25 17.96
N ALA A 101 1.98 -0.99 17.03
CA ALA A 101 2.67 0.31 16.95
C ALA A 101 1.71 1.43 16.52
N VAL A 102 0.72 1.10 15.71
CA VAL A 102 -0.38 1.98 15.29
C VAL A 102 -1.69 1.22 15.38
N SER A 103 -2.79 1.94 15.58
CA SER A 103 -4.11 1.36 15.47
C SER A 103 -4.73 1.65 14.10
N TYR A 104 -5.50 0.70 13.60
CA TYR A 104 -6.28 0.88 12.36
C TYR A 104 -7.13 2.16 12.41
N ASP A 105 -7.78 2.44 13.54
CA ASP A 105 -8.67 3.59 13.70
C ASP A 105 -7.91 4.93 13.63
N GLU A 106 -6.65 5.01 14.08
CA GLU A 106 -5.82 6.21 13.96
C GLU A 106 -5.43 6.46 12.49
N ILE A 107 -5.05 5.41 11.77
CA ILE A 107 -4.74 5.49 10.33
C ILE A 107 -6.00 5.87 9.54
N ASP A 108 -7.13 5.20 9.77
CA ASP A 108 -8.43 5.51 9.12
C ASP A 108 -8.80 6.99 9.31
N LYS A 109 -8.71 7.49 10.53
CA LYS A 109 -8.99 8.90 10.84
C LYS A 109 -8.04 9.85 10.11
N THR A 110 -6.76 9.53 10.05
CA THR A 110 -5.75 10.36 9.38
C THR A 110 -6.00 10.41 7.87
N LEU A 111 -6.23 9.26 7.25
CA LEU A 111 -6.51 9.17 5.82
C LEU A 111 -7.85 9.77 5.44
N THR A 112 -8.87 9.59 6.29
CA THR A 112 -10.18 10.25 6.08
C THR A 112 -10.06 11.77 6.15
N ALA A 113 -9.22 12.31 7.03
CA ALA A 113 -8.96 13.75 7.08
C ALA A 113 -8.19 14.27 5.85
N ALA A 114 -7.31 13.45 5.27
CA ALA A 114 -6.50 13.81 4.11
C ALA A 114 -7.24 13.65 2.78
N TYR A 115 -7.98 12.55 2.62
CA TYR A 115 -8.56 12.12 1.33
C TYR A 115 -10.08 12.02 1.30
N GLY A 116 -10.77 12.32 2.41
CA GLY A 116 -12.23 12.13 2.55
C GLY A 116 -12.58 10.71 2.98
N GLU A 117 -13.85 10.35 2.91
CA GLU A 117 -14.34 9.03 3.33
C GLU A 117 -13.77 7.92 2.45
N GLY A 118 -13.15 6.92 3.07
CA GLY A 118 -12.68 5.72 2.40
C GLY A 118 -13.82 4.72 2.17
N ALA A 119 -13.62 3.82 1.21
CA ALA A 119 -14.54 2.73 0.90
C ALA A 119 -14.08 1.45 1.57
N ASP A 120 -14.98 0.81 2.34
CA ASP A 120 -14.70 -0.50 2.91
C ASP A 120 -14.54 -1.54 1.80
N LEU A 121 -13.53 -2.39 1.94
CA LEU A 121 -13.25 -3.48 1.01
C LEU A 121 -13.72 -4.81 1.60
N ASP A 122 -14.31 -5.64 0.75
CA ASP A 122 -14.62 -7.02 1.14
C ASP A 122 -13.33 -7.84 1.15
N VAL A 123 -12.75 -8.00 2.33
CA VAL A 123 -11.51 -8.77 2.53
C VAL A 123 -11.60 -10.21 2.02
N LYS A 124 -12.80 -10.80 1.96
CA LYS A 124 -13.02 -12.12 1.37
C LYS A 124 -12.82 -12.12 -0.14
N ALA A 125 -13.07 -10.99 -0.80
CA ALA A 125 -12.83 -10.81 -2.22
C ALA A 125 -11.36 -10.51 -2.54
N LEU A 126 -10.59 -10.00 -1.56
CA LEU A 126 -9.21 -9.58 -1.73
C LEU A 126 -8.17 -10.70 -1.62
N GLY A 127 -8.53 -11.85 -1.06
CA GLY A 127 -7.57 -12.90 -0.79
C GLY A 127 -8.08 -14.30 -1.10
N ASN A 128 -7.15 -15.26 -1.14
CA ASN A 128 -7.42 -16.68 -1.33
C ASN A 128 -8.02 -17.35 -0.07
N GLY A 129 -8.76 -16.61 0.74
CA GLY A 129 -9.68 -17.16 1.71
C GLY A 129 -9.07 -17.68 3.02
N VAL A 130 -7.92 -17.20 3.45
CA VAL A 130 -7.35 -17.56 4.76
C VAL A 130 -7.20 -16.29 5.59
N TYR A 131 -8.33 -15.74 6.03
CA TYR A 131 -8.36 -14.76 7.12
C TYR A 131 -8.73 -15.49 8.40
N ALA A 132 -8.15 -15.04 9.52
CA ALA A 132 -8.66 -15.44 10.82
C ALA A 132 -10.14 -15.04 10.92
N VAL A 133 -10.94 -15.90 11.53
CA VAL A 133 -12.35 -15.60 11.78
C VAL A 133 -12.58 -15.62 13.29
N ASP A 134 -13.42 -14.70 13.76
CA ASP A 134 -13.86 -14.68 15.15
C ASP A 134 -14.77 -15.88 15.48
N ASP A 135 -15.17 -16.01 16.76
CA ASP A 135 -16.04 -17.09 17.24
C ASP A 135 -17.41 -17.16 16.54
N GLU A 136 -17.79 -16.09 15.82
CA GLU A 136 -19.04 -16.00 15.03
C GLU A 136 -18.80 -16.25 13.54
N GLY A 137 -17.55 -16.56 13.14
CA GLY A 137 -17.15 -16.83 11.76
C GLY A 137 -17.04 -15.58 10.88
N ARG A 138 -16.91 -14.38 11.48
CA ARG A 138 -16.66 -13.13 10.76
C ARG A 138 -15.15 -12.97 10.56
N PRO A 139 -14.71 -12.41 9.43
CA PRO A 139 -13.29 -12.07 9.25
C PRO A 139 -12.84 -11.08 10.32
N GLU A 140 -11.75 -11.38 11.01
CA GLU A 140 -11.09 -10.43 11.91
C GLU A 140 -10.35 -9.35 11.12
N ALA A 141 -10.00 -9.65 9.87
CA ALA A 141 -9.35 -8.70 8.97
C ALA A 141 -10.31 -7.59 8.52
N LYS A 142 -9.77 -6.37 8.43
CA LYS A 142 -10.44 -5.19 7.88
C LYS A 142 -9.60 -4.63 6.75
N ALA A 143 -10.25 -4.04 5.74
CA ALA A 143 -9.55 -3.30 4.71
C ALA A 143 -10.40 -2.12 4.23
N LYS A 144 -9.74 -1.01 3.88
CA LYS A 144 -10.38 0.20 3.39
C LYS A 144 -9.51 0.88 2.35
N LEU A 145 -10.15 1.52 1.36
CA LEU A 145 -9.50 2.20 0.25
C LEU A 145 -9.85 3.67 0.25
N TRP A 146 -8.85 4.51 0.05
CA TRP A 146 -9.00 5.94 -0.23
C TRP A 146 -8.47 6.27 -1.62
N ASN A 147 -9.13 7.22 -2.28
CA ASN A 147 -8.70 7.75 -3.57
C ASN A 147 -8.25 9.22 -3.39
N GLY A 148 -6.94 9.45 -3.45
CA GLY A 148 -6.31 10.78 -3.37
C GLY A 148 -6.13 11.45 -4.74
N GLY A 149 -6.60 10.83 -5.83
CA GLY A 149 -6.46 11.33 -7.18
C GLY A 149 -5.28 10.69 -7.91
N ASP A 150 -4.07 11.03 -7.54
CA ASP A 150 -2.82 10.45 -8.07
C ASP A 150 -2.32 9.25 -7.25
N VAL A 151 -2.87 9.04 -6.06
CA VAL A 151 -2.57 7.93 -5.18
C VAL A 151 -3.83 7.19 -4.75
N LEU A 152 -3.79 5.87 -4.76
CA LEU A 152 -4.74 5.03 -4.05
C LEU A 152 -4.06 4.54 -2.77
N VAL A 153 -4.77 4.62 -1.64
CA VAL A 153 -4.25 4.15 -0.36
C VAL A 153 -5.13 3.03 0.14
N VAL A 154 -4.53 1.88 0.38
CA VAL A 154 -5.20 0.72 0.98
C VAL A 154 -4.63 0.52 2.37
N VAL A 155 -5.49 0.41 3.36
CA VAL A 155 -5.13 0.00 4.72
C VAL A 155 -5.74 -1.36 4.96
N GLU A 156 -4.92 -2.29 5.41
CA GLU A 156 -5.33 -3.62 5.81
C GLU A 156 -4.96 -3.84 7.27
N GLN A 157 -5.85 -4.47 8.01
CA GLN A 157 -5.59 -4.99 9.34
C GLN A 157 -5.86 -6.48 9.34
N ASP A 158 -4.89 -7.26 9.82
CA ASP A 158 -5.03 -8.69 10.05
C ASP A 158 -4.52 -8.99 11.46
N GLU A 159 -5.41 -9.41 12.36
CA GLU A 159 -5.14 -9.52 13.78
C GLU A 159 -4.67 -8.17 14.37
N ASP A 160 -3.41 -8.09 14.80
CA ASP A 160 -2.79 -6.92 15.43
C ASP A 160 -1.89 -6.11 14.46
N ASP A 161 -1.70 -6.58 13.22
CA ASP A 161 -0.84 -5.95 12.21
C ASP A 161 -1.64 -4.97 11.36
N VAL A 162 -1.07 -3.81 11.10
CA VAL A 162 -1.64 -2.80 10.20
C VAL A 162 -0.67 -2.49 9.08
N ASP A 163 -1.12 -2.74 7.86
CA ASP A 163 -0.38 -2.47 6.63
C ASP A 163 -1.00 -1.28 5.89
N VAL A 164 -0.18 -0.36 5.41
CA VAL A 164 -0.62 0.75 4.57
C VAL A 164 0.07 0.66 3.22
N THR A 165 -0.70 0.47 2.15
CA THR A 165 -0.16 0.40 0.79
C THR A 165 -0.58 1.64 0.00
N TYR A 166 0.38 2.39 -0.52
CA TYR A 166 0.21 3.48 -1.46
C TYR A 166 0.47 2.96 -2.86
N LEU A 167 -0.44 3.25 -3.79
CA LEU A 167 -0.39 2.79 -5.19
C LEU A 167 -0.44 3.98 -6.12
N ASP A 168 0.39 3.97 -7.16
CA ASP A 168 0.29 4.92 -8.26
C ASP A 168 -1.05 4.74 -8.98
N ALA A 169 -1.95 5.71 -8.82
CA ALA A 169 -3.28 5.64 -9.45
C ALA A 169 -3.19 5.63 -10.98
N VAL A 170 -2.20 6.30 -11.57
CA VAL A 170 -2.02 6.35 -13.03
C VAL A 170 -1.56 5.00 -13.56
N ALA A 171 -0.55 4.39 -12.94
CA ALA A 171 -0.09 3.05 -13.31
C ALA A 171 -1.21 2.00 -13.17
N ALA A 172 -2.07 2.18 -12.17
CA ALA A 172 -3.22 1.33 -11.92
C ALA A 172 -4.28 1.35 -13.03
N TYR A 173 -4.44 2.49 -13.72
CA TYR A 173 -5.41 2.65 -14.80
C TYR A 173 -4.89 2.21 -16.18
N LEU A 174 -3.59 1.97 -16.35
CA LEU A 174 -2.97 1.64 -17.64
C LEU A 174 -2.77 0.13 -17.86
N GLN A 175 -3.15 -0.72 -16.92
CA GLN A 175 -3.10 -2.19 -16.99
C GLN A 175 -4.50 -2.79 -17.22
#